data_73f916a4bd0d6e5e4cd53c4161c6dd9d
#
_entry.id   73f916a4bd0d6e5e4cd53c4161c6dd9d
#
_cell.length_a   1.000
_cell.length_b   1.000
_cell.length_c   1.000
_cell.angle_alpha   90.00
_cell.angle_beta   90.00
_cell.angle_gamma   90.00
#
_symmetry.space_group_name_H-M   'P 1'
#
loop_
_entity.id
_entity.type
_entity.pdbx_description
1 polymer ?
#
loop_
_entity_poly.entity_id
_entity_poly.type
_entity_poly.pdbx_seq_one_letter_code
_entity_poly.pdbx_strand_id
1 'polypeptide(L)'
;MNKHQDGAGYFDKVAEQWDAMRRTYFSERVRDLALSEAQVQRRKLAADVGAGTGFITIGLITQGLRVLAIDESLPMLQVLRSKTLGVADLCLCIGSAERLPIRNCVVDYVFANMCLHHVSHPAAAIEEMARILKRGGTLIISDLDSHAFEFLAQERTDRWLGFKKSDMRAWLAQAGLNDVTVSDTGERAHVPSTSTDACADVGIFMARGKK
;
A
#
# COMPACT_ATOMS: atom_id res chain seq x y z
N MET A 1 -1.56 24.55 -18.60
CA MET A 1 -0.36 23.85 -18.10
C MET A 1 -0.72 23.23 -16.76
N ASN A 2 -1.18 21.97 -16.77
CA ASN A 2 -1.49 21.25 -15.53
C ASN A 2 -0.18 20.90 -14.82
N LYS A 3 0.07 21.55 -13.71
CA LYS A 3 1.09 21.08 -12.75
C LYS A 3 0.49 19.86 -12.04
N HIS A 4 0.74 18.66 -12.58
CA HIS A 4 0.67 17.46 -11.76
C HIS A 4 1.73 17.63 -10.68
N GLN A 5 1.31 17.88 -9.44
CA GLN A 5 2.21 17.81 -8.30
C GLN A 5 2.66 16.34 -8.24
N ASP A 6 3.98 16.12 -8.24
CA ASP A 6 4.52 14.78 -8.07
C ASP A 6 4.04 14.24 -6.72
N GLY A 7 3.45 13.04 -6.71
CA GLY A 7 2.90 12.43 -5.50
C GLY A 7 3.91 12.38 -4.35
N ALA A 8 5.18 12.11 -4.64
CA ALA A 8 6.28 12.16 -3.67
C ALA A 8 6.35 13.53 -2.95
N GLY A 9 6.22 14.63 -3.66
CA GLY A 9 6.29 15.97 -3.07
C GLY A 9 5.15 16.31 -2.09
N TYR A 10 3.97 15.67 -2.19
CA TYR A 10 2.90 15.79 -1.20
C TYR A 10 3.27 15.02 0.07
N PHE A 11 3.64 13.74 -0.06
CA PHE A 11 3.98 12.88 1.06
C PHE A 11 5.20 13.37 1.82
N ASP A 12 6.18 13.97 1.15
CA ASP A 12 7.33 14.61 1.80
C ASP A 12 6.91 15.71 2.78
N LYS A 13 5.89 16.50 2.43
CA LYS A 13 5.41 17.62 3.26
C LYS A 13 4.59 17.18 4.47
N VAL A 14 3.88 16.05 4.35
CA VAL A 14 2.95 15.59 5.41
C VAL A 14 3.52 14.45 6.26
N ALA A 15 4.75 13.99 6.01
CA ALA A 15 5.32 12.80 6.62
C ALA A 15 5.23 12.78 8.14
N GLU A 16 5.58 13.88 8.83
CA GLU A 16 5.54 13.97 10.29
C GLU A 16 4.10 13.92 10.86
N GLN A 17 3.11 14.38 10.08
CA GLN A 17 1.71 14.45 10.47
C GLN A 17 0.91 13.27 9.96
N TRP A 18 1.50 12.46 9.08
CA TRP A 18 0.79 11.41 8.34
C TRP A 18 0.07 10.42 9.25
N ASP A 19 0.69 9.97 10.33
CA ASP A 19 0.05 9.02 11.25
C ASP A 19 -1.22 9.58 11.90
N ALA A 20 -1.21 10.86 12.27
CA ALA A 20 -2.38 11.52 12.81
C ALA A 20 -3.50 11.65 11.75
N MET A 21 -3.13 12.05 10.53
CA MET A 21 -4.05 12.17 9.40
C MET A 21 -4.65 10.80 9.04
N ARG A 22 -3.81 9.78 8.85
CA ARG A 22 -4.25 8.42 8.48
C ARG A 22 -5.27 7.86 9.49
N ARG A 23 -5.06 8.07 10.80
CA ARG A 23 -5.99 7.59 11.84
C ARG A 23 -7.39 8.16 11.71
N THR A 24 -7.55 9.34 11.11
CA THR A 24 -8.86 9.90 10.83
C THR A 24 -9.48 9.33 9.56
N TYR A 25 -8.68 8.71 8.67
CA TYR A 25 -9.15 8.21 7.39
C TYR A 25 -9.68 6.76 7.48
N PHE A 26 -8.94 5.87 8.13
CA PHE A 26 -9.33 4.46 8.28
C PHE A 26 -8.69 3.83 9.53
N SER A 27 -9.32 2.74 9.99
CA SER A 27 -8.95 2.08 11.23
C SER A 27 -7.73 1.14 11.11
N GLU A 28 -7.16 0.76 12.25
CA GLU A 28 -6.10 -0.26 12.34
C GLU A 28 -6.57 -1.65 11.85
N ARG A 29 -7.87 -1.88 11.79
CA ARG A 29 -8.46 -3.15 11.35
C ARG A 29 -8.11 -3.48 9.89
N VAL A 30 -7.90 -2.47 9.03
CA VAL A 30 -7.43 -2.71 7.65
C VAL A 30 -6.11 -3.48 7.64
N ARG A 31 -5.16 -3.09 8.50
CA ARG A 31 -3.88 -3.81 8.66
C ARG A 31 -4.10 -5.22 9.19
N ASP A 32 -4.89 -5.35 10.25
CA ASP A 32 -5.09 -6.63 10.92
C ASP A 32 -5.77 -7.64 9.98
N LEU A 33 -6.72 -7.19 9.16
CA LEU A 33 -7.31 -7.98 8.08
C LEU A 33 -6.27 -8.38 7.03
N ALA A 34 -5.40 -7.46 6.59
CA ALA A 34 -4.36 -7.76 5.60
C ALA A 34 -3.39 -8.84 6.10
N LEU A 35 -2.94 -8.74 7.35
CA LEU A 35 -2.06 -9.74 7.97
C LEU A 35 -2.74 -11.10 8.14
N SER A 36 -4.01 -11.09 8.53
CA SER A 36 -4.83 -12.31 8.68
C SER A 36 -5.07 -13.00 7.34
N GLU A 37 -5.43 -12.23 6.29
CA GLU A 37 -5.68 -12.76 4.95
C GLU A 37 -4.41 -13.37 4.32
N ALA A 38 -3.26 -12.80 4.60
CA ALA A 38 -1.96 -13.33 4.17
C ALA A 38 -1.55 -14.59 4.93
N GLN A 39 -2.13 -14.87 6.09
CA GLN A 39 -1.73 -15.95 7.00
C GLN A 39 -0.21 -15.91 7.28
N VAL A 40 0.28 -14.72 7.67
CA VAL A 40 1.72 -14.46 7.82
C VAL A 40 2.38 -15.42 8.82
N GLN A 41 3.60 -15.84 8.50
CA GLN A 41 4.40 -16.74 9.31
C GLN A 41 5.67 -16.05 9.81
N ARG A 42 6.03 -16.29 11.06
CA ARG A 42 7.26 -15.75 11.67
C ARG A 42 8.51 -16.12 10.87
N ARG A 43 9.51 -15.24 10.91
CA ARG A 43 10.83 -15.39 10.23
C ARG A 43 10.78 -15.41 8.70
N LYS A 44 9.61 -15.28 8.09
CA LYS A 44 9.46 -15.08 6.65
C LYS A 44 9.84 -13.65 6.27
N LEU A 45 10.12 -13.45 4.99
CA LEU A 45 10.48 -12.14 4.43
C LEU A 45 9.26 -11.53 3.73
N ALA A 46 8.87 -10.35 4.15
CA ALA A 46 7.83 -9.56 3.51
C ALA A 46 8.40 -8.30 2.87
N ALA A 47 7.79 -7.85 1.76
CA ALA A 47 7.96 -6.51 1.22
C ALA A 47 6.69 -5.71 1.51
N ASP A 48 6.86 -4.47 2.02
CA ASP A 48 5.80 -3.48 2.18
C ASP A 48 6.05 -2.37 1.15
N VAL A 49 5.21 -2.30 0.13
CA VAL A 49 5.35 -1.39 -1.03
C VAL A 49 4.44 -0.20 -0.84
N GLY A 50 5.01 1.02 -0.88
CA GLY A 50 4.34 2.22 -0.41
C GLY A 50 4.24 2.21 1.12
N ALA A 51 5.34 1.87 1.79
CA ALA A 51 5.35 1.62 3.24
C ALA A 51 5.00 2.86 4.07
N GLY A 52 5.18 4.06 3.52
CA GLY A 52 4.93 5.32 4.20
C GLY A 52 5.64 5.38 5.55
N THR A 53 4.90 5.77 6.56
CA THR A 53 5.38 5.82 7.95
C THR A 53 5.30 4.49 8.70
N GLY A 54 4.96 3.37 7.98
CA GLY A 54 5.07 2.01 8.48
C GLY A 54 3.79 1.38 9.03
N PHE A 55 2.63 1.76 8.53
CA PHE A 55 1.35 1.19 8.99
C PHE A 55 1.31 -0.34 8.88
N ILE A 56 1.67 -0.91 7.75
CA ILE A 56 1.78 -2.37 7.55
C ILE A 56 3.11 -2.89 8.12
N THR A 57 4.22 -2.20 7.86
CA THR A 57 5.57 -2.59 8.29
C THR A 57 5.63 -2.91 9.80
N ILE A 58 5.08 -2.04 10.65
CA ILE A 58 5.09 -2.24 12.11
C ILE A 58 4.27 -3.48 12.49
N GLY A 59 3.13 -3.71 11.85
CA GLY A 59 2.34 -4.93 12.05
C GLY A 59 3.12 -6.20 11.70
N LEU A 60 3.83 -6.20 10.56
CA LEU A 60 4.65 -7.34 10.12
C LEU A 60 5.80 -7.63 11.09
N ILE A 61 6.50 -6.60 11.55
CA ILE A 61 7.57 -6.72 12.55
C ILE A 61 7.03 -7.31 13.85
N THR A 62 5.89 -6.83 14.31
CA THR A 62 5.23 -7.33 15.54
C THR A 62 4.87 -8.81 15.42
N GLN A 63 4.52 -9.28 14.21
CA GLN A 63 4.30 -10.70 13.93
C GLN A 63 5.61 -11.50 13.77
N GLY A 64 6.77 -10.85 13.88
CA GLY A 64 8.09 -11.49 13.81
C GLY A 64 8.56 -11.83 12.40
N LEU A 65 8.14 -11.06 11.38
CA LEU A 65 8.66 -11.15 10.03
C LEU A 65 9.90 -10.26 9.87
N ARG A 66 10.72 -10.60 8.87
CA ARG A 66 11.72 -9.70 8.30
C ARG A 66 11.05 -8.84 7.24
N VAL A 67 11.33 -7.54 7.20
CA VAL A 67 10.61 -6.61 6.34
C VAL A 67 11.56 -5.79 5.47
N LEU A 68 11.24 -5.72 4.17
CA LEU A 68 11.75 -4.72 3.23
C LEU A 68 10.64 -3.67 3.06
N ALA A 69 10.83 -2.49 3.61
CA ALA A 69 9.89 -1.38 3.47
C ALA A 69 10.36 -0.47 2.34
N ILE A 70 9.56 -0.31 1.31
CA ILE A 70 9.88 0.44 0.10
C ILE A 70 8.90 1.62 -0.02
N ASP A 71 9.45 2.82 -0.21
CA ASP A 71 8.66 4.02 -0.48
C ASP A 71 9.45 4.99 -1.38
N GLU A 72 8.77 5.83 -2.14
CA GLU A 72 9.44 6.88 -2.93
C GLU A 72 9.83 8.09 -2.07
N SER A 73 9.12 8.33 -0.95
CA SER A 73 9.33 9.44 -0.03
C SER A 73 10.38 9.10 1.02
N LEU A 74 11.53 9.75 0.94
CA LEU A 74 12.56 9.66 1.97
C LEU A 74 12.07 10.16 3.35
N PRO A 75 11.35 11.30 3.46
CA PRO A 75 10.78 11.74 4.74
C PRO A 75 9.84 10.71 5.38
N MET A 76 8.99 10.03 4.60
CA MET A 76 8.16 8.94 5.12
C MET A 76 9.01 7.83 5.74
N LEU A 77 10.03 7.37 5.04
CA LEU A 77 10.94 6.34 5.55
C LEU A 77 11.76 6.80 6.76
N GLN A 78 12.09 8.10 6.86
CA GLN A 78 12.74 8.66 8.05
C GLN A 78 11.84 8.61 9.28
N VAL A 79 10.55 8.92 9.13
CA VAL A 79 9.56 8.75 10.20
C VAL A 79 9.43 7.28 10.59
N LEU A 80 9.34 6.36 9.62
CA LEU A 80 9.33 4.92 9.90
C LEU A 80 10.59 4.49 10.66
N ARG A 81 11.77 4.94 10.24
CA ARG A 81 13.04 4.65 10.91
C ARG A 81 13.05 5.11 12.36
N SER A 82 12.55 6.32 12.65
CA SER A 82 12.49 6.83 14.01
C SER A 82 11.65 5.98 14.96
N LYS A 83 10.56 5.38 14.44
CA LYS A 83 9.67 4.49 15.19
C LYS A 83 10.23 3.08 15.39
N THR A 84 11.21 2.69 14.58
CA THR A 84 11.73 1.31 14.52
C THR A 84 13.22 1.23 14.87
N LEU A 85 13.70 2.17 15.67
CA LEU A 85 15.09 2.17 16.15
C LEU A 85 15.40 0.87 16.89
N GLY A 86 16.53 0.24 16.52
CA GLY A 86 16.97 -1.02 17.12
C GLY A 86 16.30 -2.28 16.56
N VAL A 87 15.38 -2.17 15.60
CA VAL A 87 14.80 -3.33 14.92
C VAL A 87 15.79 -3.85 13.87
N ALA A 88 16.36 -5.04 14.12
CA ALA A 88 17.37 -5.63 13.21
C ALA A 88 16.76 -6.22 11.93
N ASP A 89 15.51 -6.66 11.96
CA ASP A 89 14.84 -7.37 10.87
C ASP A 89 14.07 -6.41 9.91
N LEU A 90 14.48 -5.14 9.82
CA LEU A 90 13.91 -4.13 8.94
C LEU A 90 14.98 -3.52 8.03
N CYS A 91 14.71 -3.52 6.72
CA CYS A 91 15.47 -2.78 5.73
C CYS A 91 14.57 -1.74 5.06
N LEU A 92 15.00 -0.48 5.05
CA LEU A 92 14.32 0.64 4.38
C LEU A 92 14.98 0.89 3.03
N CYS A 93 14.17 1.03 1.99
CA CYS A 93 14.66 1.24 0.63
C CYS A 93 13.82 2.30 -0.10
N ILE A 94 14.49 3.27 -0.69
CA ILE A 94 13.82 4.20 -1.61
C ILE A 94 13.60 3.48 -2.94
N GLY A 95 12.37 3.49 -3.43
CA GLY A 95 12.03 2.85 -4.70
C GLY A 95 10.58 3.03 -5.11
N SER A 96 10.35 2.97 -6.42
CA SER A 96 9.02 3.03 -7.00
C SER A 96 8.34 1.66 -6.99
N ALA A 97 7.03 1.64 -6.76
CA ALA A 97 6.20 0.45 -6.88
C ALA A 97 6.22 -0.14 -8.31
N GLU A 98 6.40 0.72 -9.32
CA GLU A 98 6.46 0.33 -10.74
C GLU A 98 7.82 -0.24 -11.16
N ARG A 99 8.85 -0.10 -10.30
CA ARG A 99 10.21 -0.61 -10.52
C ARG A 99 10.89 -0.92 -9.19
N LEU A 100 10.54 -2.05 -8.61
CA LEU A 100 11.04 -2.43 -7.30
C LEU A 100 12.53 -2.81 -7.33
N PRO A 101 13.39 -2.25 -6.44
CA PRO A 101 14.82 -2.54 -6.38
C PRO A 101 15.10 -3.89 -5.69
N ILE A 102 14.32 -4.89 -6.01
CA ILE A 102 14.37 -6.24 -5.44
C ILE A 102 14.47 -7.25 -6.58
N ARG A 103 15.30 -8.28 -6.40
CA ARG A 103 15.44 -9.38 -7.37
C ARG A 103 14.16 -10.20 -7.46
N ASN A 104 14.02 -10.98 -8.55
CA ASN A 104 12.90 -11.89 -8.73
C ASN A 104 12.89 -12.98 -7.64
N CYS A 105 11.71 -13.38 -7.22
CA CYS A 105 11.49 -14.54 -6.34
C CYS A 105 12.27 -14.48 -5.01
N VAL A 106 12.24 -13.33 -4.32
CA VAL A 106 12.99 -13.12 -3.06
C VAL A 106 12.10 -13.16 -1.83
N VAL A 107 10.86 -12.61 -1.91
CA VAL A 107 10.01 -12.43 -0.74
C VAL A 107 8.90 -13.49 -0.65
N ASP A 108 8.48 -13.79 0.56
CA ASP A 108 7.38 -14.73 0.82
C ASP A 108 6.02 -14.02 0.76
N TYR A 109 6.00 -12.74 1.11
CA TYR A 109 4.80 -11.89 1.10
C TYR A 109 5.10 -10.54 0.48
N VAL A 110 4.11 -9.96 -0.21
CA VAL A 110 4.10 -8.55 -0.62
C VAL A 110 2.81 -7.92 -0.13
N PHE A 111 2.94 -6.74 0.45
CA PHE A 111 1.81 -5.91 0.87
C PHE A 111 1.88 -4.56 0.15
N ALA A 112 0.73 -4.05 -0.25
CA ALA A 112 0.55 -2.67 -0.68
C ALA A 112 -0.77 -2.16 -0.10
N ASN A 113 -0.71 -1.14 0.77
CA ASN A 113 -1.88 -0.59 1.42
C ASN A 113 -2.03 0.89 1.07
N MET A 114 -3.15 1.28 0.50
CA MET A 114 -3.43 2.65 0.11
C MET A 114 -2.29 3.26 -0.73
N CYS A 115 -1.79 2.50 -1.70
CA CYS A 115 -0.63 2.85 -2.50
C CYS A 115 -0.97 2.94 -3.99
N LEU A 116 -1.76 1.99 -4.53
CA LEU A 116 -1.95 1.89 -5.97
C LEU A 116 -2.67 3.08 -6.58
N HIS A 117 -3.56 3.74 -5.85
CA HIS A 117 -4.27 4.92 -6.36
C HIS A 117 -3.35 6.14 -6.55
N HIS A 118 -2.09 6.08 -6.08
CA HIS A 118 -1.08 7.12 -6.30
C HIS A 118 -0.11 6.81 -7.45
N VAL A 119 0.00 5.54 -7.90
CA VAL A 119 0.95 5.16 -8.96
C VAL A 119 0.42 5.47 -10.35
N SER A 120 1.31 5.69 -11.32
CA SER A 120 0.90 6.01 -12.70
C SER A 120 0.32 4.80 -13.42
N HIS A 121 0.90 3.61 -13.23
CA HIS A 121 0.55 2.38 -13.91
C HIS A 121 0.31 1.23 -12.92
N PRO A 122 -0.90 1.15 -12.29
CA PRO A 122 -1.19 0.14 -11.26
C PRO A 122 -0.96 -1.30 -11.69
N ALA A 123 -1.29 -1.64 -12.95
CA ALA A 123 -1.05 -2.98 -13.49
C ALA A 123 0.44 -3.33 -13.51
N ALA A 124 1.31 -2.40 -13.92
CA ALA A 124 2.76 -2.61 -13.92
C ALA A 124 3.32 -2.74 -12.49
N ALA A 125 2.79 -1.97 -11.53
CA ALA A 125 3.15 -2.11 -10.13
C ALA A 125 2.77 -3.50 -9.59
N ILE A 126 1.61 -4.04 -9.95
CA ILE A 126 1.17 -5.39 -9.58
C ILE A 126 2.10 -6.45 -10.21
N GLU A 127 2.51 -6.28 -11.47
CA GLU A 127 3.49 -7.18 -12.13
C GLU A 127 4.83 -7.18 -11.39
N GLU A 128 5.34 -6.03 -10.98
CA GLU A 128 6.57 -5.91 -10.18
C GLU A 128 6.44 -6.58 -8.80
N MET A 129 5.30 -6.38 -8.13
CA MET A 129 4.99 -7.05 -6.86
C MET A 129 4.94 -8.58 -7.04
N ALA A 130 4.30 -9.06 -8.11
CA ALA A 130 4.29 -10.49 -8.45
C ALA A 130 5.69 -11.00 -8.81
N ARG A 131 6.50 -10.21 -9.54
CA ARG A 131 7.87 -10.60 -9.94
C ARG A 131 8.75 -10.93 -8.73
N ILE A 132 8.70 -10.12 -7.68
CA ILE A 132 9.56 -10.29 -6.49
C ILE A 132 9.10 -11.42 -5.56
N LEU A 133 7.83 -11.88 -5.66
CA LEU A 133 7.31 -13.01 -4.91
C LEU A 133 7.98 -14.33 -5.29
N LYS A 134 8.28 -15.16 -4.32
CA LYS A 134 8.61 -16.58 -4.50
C LYS A 134 7.40 -17.35 -5.00
N ARG A 135 7.63 -18.53 -5.59
CA ARG A 135 6.55 -19.50 -5.82
C ARG A 135 5.87 -19.86 -4.49
N GLY A 136 4.55 -19.86 -4.48
CA GLY A 136 3.74 -20.03 -3.26
C GLY A 136 3.66 -18.80 -2.37
N GLY A 137 4.31 -17.69 -2.73
CA GLY A 137 4.22 -16.42 -2.02
C GLY A 137 2.86 -15.74 -2.24
N THR A 138 2.49 -14.84 -1.33
CA THR A 138 1.19 -14.18 -1.31
C THR A 138 1.34 -12.67 -1.50
N LEU A 139 0.55 -12.09 -2.41
CA LEU A 139 0.33 -10.65 -2.57
C LEU A 139 -0.97 -10.25 -1.88
N ILE A 140 -0.92 -9.20 -1.07
CA ILE A 140 -2.08 -8.54 -0.48
C ILE A 140 -2.07 -7.06 -0.88
N ILE A 141 -3.20 -6.59 -1.40
CA ILE A 141 -3.43 -5.19 -1.73
C ILE A 141 -4.71 -4.76 -1.03
N SER A 142 -4.66 -3.67 -0.27
CA SER A 142 -5.84 -2.96 0.22
C SER A 142 -5.87 -1.56 -0.34
N ASP A 143 -6.99 -1.19 -0.96
CA ASP A 143 -7.12 0.11 -1.62
C ASP A 143 -8.61 0.53 -1.72
N LEU A 144 -8.86 1.70 -2.28
CA LEU A 144 -10.17 2.32 -2.37
C LEU A 144 -11.03 1.67 -3.48
N ASP A 145 -12.29 1.41 -3.17
CA ASP A 145 -13.30 1.13 -4.21
C ASP A 145 -13.45 2.32 -5.15
N SER A 146 -13.82 2.08 -6.41
CA SER A 146 -14.07 3.13 -7.39
C SER A 146 -15.13 4.11 -6.88
N HIS A 147 -14.82 5.41 -6.96
CA HIS A 147 -15.65 6.50 -6.48
C HIS A 147 -15.60 7.72 -7.42
N ALA A 148 -16.33 8.81 -7.08
CA ALA A 148 -16.41 10.02 -7.90
C ALA A 148 -15.98 11.30 -7.11
N PHE A 149 -15.21 11.16 -6.03
CA PHE A 149 -14.75 12.29 -5.22
C PHE A 149 -13.52 12.95 -5.84
N GLU A 150 -13.72 13.84 -6.83
CA GLU A 150 -12.65 14.47 -7.61
C GLU A 150 -11.69 15.34 -6.76
N PHE A 151 -12.15 15.86 -5.61
CA PHE A 151 -11.28 16.66 -4.75
C PHE A 151 -10.07 15.87 -4.21
N LEU A 152 -10.17 14.54 -4.11
CA LEU A 152 -9.05 13.70 -3.67
C LEU A 152 -7.88 13.76 -4.66
N ALA A 153 -8.17 13.80 -5.97
CA ALA A 153 -7.14 14.00 -6.99
C ALA A 153 -6.43 15.35 -6.87
N GLN A 154 -7.16 16.39 -6.44
CA GLN A 154 -6.62 17.74 -6.31
C GLN A 154 -5.88 17.97 -4.99
N GLU A 155 -6.41 17.43 -3.89
CA GLU A 155 -5.93 17.71 -2.53
C GLU A 155 -5.00 16.62 -1.97
N ARG A 156 -5.10 15.37 -2.46
CA ARG A 156 -4.35 14.20 -1.95
C ARG A 156 -3.44 13.57 -2.98
N THR A 157 -3.37 14.13 -4.20
CA THR A 157 -2.55 13.60 -5.30
C THR A 157 -2.98 12.21 -5.79
N ASP A 158 -4.25 11.83 -5.58
CA ASP A 158 -4.80 10.60 -6.11
C ASP A 158 -4.79 10.65 -7.64
N ARG A 159 -4.11 9.72 -8.28
CA ARG A 159 -4.10 9.58 -9.75
C ARG A 159 -5.31 8.78 -10.23
N TRP A 160 -5.82 7.92 -9.36
CA TRP A 160 -6.96 7.06 -9.62
C TRP A 160 -8.01 7.29 -8.53
N LEU A 161 -9.26 7.45 -8.94
CA LEU A 161 -10.40 7.56 -8.03
C LEU A 161 -10.87 6.15 -7.61
N GLY A 162 -9.97 5.40 -6.97
CA GLY A 162 -10.17 4.02 -6.58
C GLY A 162 -10.27 3.06 -7.77
N PHE A 163 -10.56 1.80 -7.51
CA PHE A 163 -10.53 0.72 -8.50
C PHE A 163 -11.78 -0.12 -8.48
N LYS A 164 -12.20 -0.60 -9.65
CA LYS A 164 -13.23 -1.65 -9.75
C LYS A 164 -12.60 -2.98 -9.36
N LYS A 165 -13.29 -3.76 -8.55
CA LYS A 165 -12.84 -5.09 -8.15
C LYS A 165 -12.62 -6.05 -9.33
N SER A 166 -13.36 -5.84 -10.45
CA SER A 166 -13.16 -6.58 -11.70
C SER A 166 -11.79 -6.33 -12.31
N ASP A 167 -11.36 -5.07 -12.33
CA ASP A 167 -10.09 -4.66 -12.94
C ASP A 167 -8.93 -5.18 -12.09
N MET A 168 -9.08 -5.08 -10.76
CA MET A 168 -8.10 -5.63 -9.82
C MET A 168 -7.92 -7.14 -9.99
N ARG A 169 -9.02 -7.91 -10.14
CA ARG A 169 -8.94 -9.36 -10.44
C ARG A 169 -8.20 -9.63 -11.74
N ALA A 170 -8.52 -8.85 -12.78
CA ALA A 170 -7.88 -9.02 -14.10
C ALA A 170 -6.37 -8.75 -14.03
N TRP A 171 -5.94 -7.68 -13.39
CA TRP A 171 -4.52 -7.33 -13.25
C TRP A 171 -3.73 -8.36 -12.43
N LEU A 172 -4.30 -8.85 -11.33
CA LEU A 172 -3.66 -9.91 -10.54
C LEU A 172 -3.49 -11.20 -11.37
N ALA A 173 -4.52 -11.60 -12.13
CA ALA A 173 -4.44 -12.77 -13.00
C ALA A 173 -3.43 -12.57 -14.16
N GLN A 174 -3.40 -11.38 -14.78
CA GLN A 174 -2.43 -11.03 -15.83
C GLN A 174 -0.98 -11.04 -15.30
N ALA A 175 -0.76 -10.67 -14.05
CA ALA A 175 0.54 -10.76 -13.39
C ALA A 175 0.96 -12.21 -13.04
N GLY A 176 0.17 -13.21 -13.42
CA GLY A 176 0.45 -14.64 -13.21
C GLY A 176 0.14 -15.15 -11.81
N LEU A 177 -0.72 -14.43 -11.07
CA LEU A 177 -1.16 -14.87 -9.76
C LEU A 177 -2.39 -15.77 -9.87
N ASN A 178 -2.45 -16.77 -9.00
CA ASN A 178 -3.53 -17.75 -8.87
C ASN A 178 -4.30 -17.52 -7.56
N ASP A 179 -5.39 -18.25 -7.34
CA ASP A 179 -6.24 -18.15 -6.14
C ASP A 179 -6.64 -16.69 -5.84
N VAL A 180 -6.96 -15.94 -6.91
CA VAL A 180 -7.25 -14.51 -6.82
C VAL A 180 -8.60 -14.28 -6.16
N THR A 181 -8.59 -13.55 -5.06
CA THR A 181 -9.80 -13.05 -4.38
C THR A 181 -9.76 -11.52 -4.31
N VAL A 182 -10.91 -10.88 -4.49
CA VAL A 182 -11.10 -9.44 -4.24
C VAL A 182 -12.44 -9.28 -3.54
N SER A 183 -12.41 -8.79 -2.31
CA SER A 183 -13.58 -8.68 -1.43
C SER A 183 -13.64 -7.35 -0.70
N ASP A 184 -14.80 -7.01 -0.19
CA ASP A 184 -14.95 -5.88 0.72
C ASP A 184 -14.33 -6.22 2.08
N THR A 185 -13.67 -5.25 2.69
CA THR A 185 -13.14 -5.39 4.05
C THR A 185 -14.19 -5.12 5.12
N GLY A 186 -15.29 -4.48 4.75
CA GLY A 186 -16.25 -3.89 5.68
C GLY A 186 -15.77 -2.57 6.29
N GLU A 187 -14.54 -2.14 5.99
CA GLU A 187 -13.96 -0.87 6.43
C GLU A 187 -14.18 0.22 5.36
N ARG A 188 -14.18 1.47 5.81
CA ARG A 188 -14.36 2.63 4.92
C ARG A 188 -13.29 3.69 5.20
N ALA A 189 -12.91 4.40 4.16
CA ALA A 189 -12.07 5.57 4.26
C ALA A 189 -12.94 6.83 4.34
N HIS A 190 -12.76 7.62 5.39
CA HIS A 190 -13.42 8.91 5.60
C HIS A 190 -12.39 10.02 5.43
N VAL A 191 -12.38 10.68 4.28
CA VAL A 191 -11.38 11.69 3.95
C VAL A 191 -12.06 13.06 3.78
N PRO A 192 -11.89 13.98 4.73
CA PRO A 192 -12.45 15.33 4.61
C PRO A 192 -11.67 16.15 3.57
N SER A 193 -12.40 16.99 2.82
CA SER A 193 -11.78 18.02 1.99
C SER A 193 -11.12 19.08 2.86
N THR A 194 -10.05 19.65 2.38
CA THR A 194 -9.35 20.78 3.01
C THR A 194 -9.88 22.14 2.54
N SER A 195 -10.62 22.14 1.44
CA SER A 195 -11.10 23.36 0.77
C SER A 195 -12.62 23.55 0.81
N THR A 196 -13.37 22.50 1.18
CA THR A 196 -14.84 22.51 1.22
C THR A 196 -15.35 21.69 2.42
N ASP A 197 -16.65 21.71 2.67
CA ASP A 197 -17.31 20.87 3.69
C ASP A 197 -17.53 19.42 3.23
N ALA A 198 -17.02 19.04 2.06
CA ALA A 198 -17.19 17.69 1.52
C ALA A 198 -16.33 16.67 2.30
N CYS A 199 -16.86 15.46 2.42
CA CYS A 199 -16.14 14.33 2.98
C CYS A 199 -16.33 13.12 2.05
N ALA A 200 -15.24 12.52 1.60
CA ALA A 200 -15.29 11.26 0.87
C ALA A 200 -15.50 10.13 1.87
N ASP A 201 -16.50 9.31 1.61
CA ASP A 201 -16.78 8.07 2.34
C ASP A 201 -16.73 6.91 1.34
N VAL A 202 -15.60 6.20 1.30
CA VAL A 202 -15.27 5.21 0.27
C VAL A 202 -15.02 3.86 0.90
N GLY A 203 -15.57 2.80 0.31
CA GLY A 203 -15.27 1.42 0.71
C GLY A 203 -13.80 1.07 0.49
N ILE A 204 -13.26 0.21 1.34
CA ILE A 204 -11.93 -0.35 1.20
C ILE A 204 -12.07 -1.81 0.81
N PHE A 205 -11.50 -2.18 -0.33
CA PHE A 205 -11.39 -3.59 -0.71
C PHE A 205 -10.07 -4.20 -0.28
N MET A 206 -10.05 -5.53 -0.25
CA MET A 206 -8.81 -6.31 -0.13
C MET A 206 -8.72 -7.30 -1.27
N ALA A 207 -7.58 -7.29 -1.94
CA ALA A 207 -7.24 -8.21 -3.01
C ALA A 207 -6.08 -9.11 -2.57
N ARG A 208 -6.20 -10.40 -2.86
CA ARG A 208 -5.18 -11.41 -2.60
C ARG A 208 -4.92 -12.22 -3.86
N GLY A 209 -3.65 -12.60 -4.08
CA GLY A 209 -3.25 -13.56 -5.09
C GLY A 209 -2.03 -14.35 -4.62
N LYS A 210 -1.87 -15.58 -5.12
CA LYS A 210 -0.72 -16.46 -4.88
C LYS A 210 0.09 -16.68 -6.15
N LYS A 211 1.40 -16.65 -6.04
CA LYS A 211 2.31 -16.92 -7.16
C LYS A 211 2.57 -18.41 -7.36
#